data_7c3b0d44ae7f7e7b6332280fe4e9a8a2
#
_entry.id   7c3b0d44ae7f7e7b6332280fe4e9a8a2
#
_cell.length_a   1.000
_cell.length_b   1.000
_cell.length_c   1.000
_cell.angle_alpha   90.00
_cell.angle_beta   90.00
_cell.angle_gamma   90.00
#
_symmetry.space_group_name_H-M   'P 1'
#
loop_
_entity.id
_entity.type
_entity.pdbx_description
1 polymer ?
#
loop_
_entity_poly.entity_id
_entity_poly.type
_entity_poly.pdbx_seq_one_letter_code
_entity_poly.pdbx_strand_id
1 'polypeptide(L)'
;MQILKKNNAERAKKHLFAAQQTYYDQPLTLTHGEGTRIQDDAGNDYLDAFAGIATNTLGYGDTEVAQALAEQVKKLMHVSTLYLTDEMLDLAQTVSRVAPEGMTKSFFSNSGSEANEMAALAARTSKNSLDFLALEHAYHGRTVYTVALAGQSNWRNFAAEYPHVAFVPNPYCYRCPLGLEYPSCEVACARAAKRVIETQTSGAPAAMIAETIAGVGGIVTPPDEYFKVLQETLEPFGTLLIADEVQTGWGRLGDGMFGMVSSYGVVPDIITSAKGLGSGVPIGITITRPELADVFKGPHINTFGGNPLSSRAAKVTIDVIEKRDLIANAKRQGDTLLAGLRELQKRFALIGDVRGKGLMIGVELVTDRQTKAYAPAQATRLIDEMRKRGVLVGKGGRFGNILRIQPPLIFSSEDTAEFLRAFEASMAAL
;
A
#
# COMPACT_ATOMS: atom_id res chain seq x y z
N MET A 1 28.06 -0.62 34.31
CA MET A 1 28.03 -1.83 33.47
C MET A 1 27.90 -1.36 32.02
N GLN A 2 29.00 -1.33 31.26
CA GLN A 2 28.96 -1.02 29.83
C GLN A 2 28.11 -2.12 29.15
N ILE A 3 26.93 -1.78 28.68
CA ILE A 3 26.14 -2.64 27.79
C ILE A 3 26.97 -2.75 26.51
N LEU A 4 27.62 -3.87 26.29
CA LEU A 4 28.30 -4.19 25.04
C LEU A 4 27.28 -3.93 23.90
N LYS A 5 27.54 -2.94 23.01
CA LYS A 5 26.71 -2.68 21.86
C LYS A 5 26.56 -3.99 21.08
N LYS A 6 25.34 -4.50 21.00
CA LYS A 6 25.03 -5.74 20.27
C LYS A 6 25.29 -5.47 18.77
N ASN A 7 26.13 -6.29 18.13
CA ASN A 7 26.27 -6.21 16.67
C ASN A 7 25.01 -6.79 16.01
N ASN A 8 23.98 -5.94 15.83
CA ASN A 8 22.70 -6.36 15.30
C ASN A 8 22.77 -6.79 13.84
N ALA A 9 23.71 -6.25 13.04
CA ALA A 9 23.94 -6.70 11.67
C ALA A 9 24.41 -8.16 11.60
N GLU A 10 25.37 -8.55 12.44
CA GLU A 10 25.81 -9.95 12.50
C GLU A 10 24.72 -10.88 13.06
N ARG A 11 23.97 -10.44 14.07
CA ARG A 11 22.84 -11.20 14.61
C ARG A 11 21.76 -11.42 13.53
N ALA A 12 21.42 -10.39 12.76
CA ALA A 12 20.48 -10.51 11.66
C ALA A 12 20.98 -11.51 10.61
N LYS A 13 22.22 -11.38 10.17
CA LYS A 13 22.85 -12.30 9.20
C LYS A 13 22.84 -13.76 9.69
N LYS A 14 22.99 -13.99 11.01
CA LYS A 14 23.02 -15.33 11.60
C LYS A 14 21.63 -15.95 11.78
N HIS A 15 20.59 -15.14 12.06
CA HIS A 15 19.31 -15.65 12.56
C HIS A 15 18.11 -15.32 11.67
N LEU A 16 18.25 -14.45 10.67
CA LEU A 16 17.20 -14.10 9.75
C LEU A 16 17.47 -14.63 8.33
N PHE A 17 16.42 -14.81 7.56
CA PHE A 17 16.57 -15.19 6.15
C PHE A 17 17.30 -14.10 5.38
N ALA A 18 18.23 -14.48 4.50
CA ALA A 18 18.97 -13.56 3.64
C ALA A 18 18.07 -12.72 2.70
N ALA A 19 16.85 -13.20 2.44
CA ALA A 19 15.83 -12.46 1.69
C ALA A 19 15.28 -11.23 2.44
N GLN A 20 15.52 -11.12 3.75
CA GLN A 20 15.14 -9.96 4.56
C GLN A 20 16.20 -8.86 4.40
N GLN A 21 16.05 -8.06 3.34
CA GLN A 21 16.99 -7.00 2.96
C GLN A 21 16.73 -5.71 3.73
N THR A 22 17.80 -4.96 4.00
CA THR A 22 17.78 -3.59 4.53
C THR A 22 18.17 -2.58 3.45
N TYR A 23 17.81 -1.30 3.62
CA TYR A 23 18.10 -0.27 2.62
C TYR A 23 19.53 0.24 2.64
N TYR A 24 20.21 0.13 3.79
CA TYR A 24 21.53 0.74 4.02
C TYR A 24 22.58 -0.33 4.21
N ASP A 25 23.82 -0.07 3.74
CA ASP A 25 24.98 -0.94 3.94
C ASP A 25 25.29 -1.15 5.42
N GLN A 26 25.06 -0.10 6.22
CA GLN A 26 25.04 -0.16 7.69
C GLN A 26 23.57 -0.11 8.14
N PRO A 27 22.96 -1.27 8.48
CA PRO A 27 21.55 -1.31 8.85
C PRO A 27 21.28 -0.49 10.12
N LEU A 28 20.22 0.31 10.09
CA LEU A 28 19.75 1.03 11.27
C LEU A 28 19.10 0.07 12.26
N THR A 29 19.40 0.24 13.54
CA THR A 29 18.68 -0.39 14.65
C THR A 29 17.78 0.65 15.29
N LEU A 30 16.51 0.67 14.92
CA LEU A 30 15.53 1.62 15.44
C LEU A 30 15.00 1.14 16.80
N THR A 31 14.87 2.04 17.78
CA THR A 31 14.59 1.71 19.18
C THR A 31 13.40 2.45 19.79
N HIS A 32 13.12 3.66 19.32
CA HIS A 32 12.06 4.52 19.86
C HIS A 32 11.39 5.32 18.74
N GLY A 33 10.12 5.67 18.92
CA GLY A 33 9.40 6.53 18.01
C GLY A 33 8.34 7.35 18.72
N GLU A 34 8.16 8.62 18.28
CA GLU A 34 7.13 9.54 18.78
C GLU A 34 6.64 10.43 17.62
N GLY A 35 5.32 10.51 17.45
CA GLY A 35 4.71 11.27 16.35
C GLY A 35 5.25 10.85 14.99
N THR A 36 5.86 11.76 14.25
CA THR A 36 6.45 11.50 12.93
C THR A 36 7.94 11.12 12.99
N ARG A 37 8.51 10.99 14.20
CA ARG A 37 9.94 10.78 14.41
C ARG A 37 10.27 9.39 14.93
N ILE A 38 11.47 8.92 14.59
CA ILE A 38 11.99 7.64 15.03
C ILE A 38 13.49 7.75 15.33
N GLN A 39 13.98 7.06 16.37
CA GLN A 39 15.37 7.10 16.82
C GLN A 39 16.05 5.74 16.64
N ASP A 40 17.33 5.81 16.30
CA ASP A 40 18.21 4.63 16.30
C ASP A 40 18.87 4.37 17.67
N ASP A 41 19.62 3.28 17.77
CA ASP A 41 20.36 2.87 18.99
C ASP A 41 21.60 3.74 19.29
N ALA A 42 21.94 4.67 18.41
CA ALA A 42 22.96 5.70 18.62
C ALA A 42 22.36 7.02 19.11
N GLY A 43 21.03 7.14 19.17
CA GLY A 43 20.31 8.34 19.56
C GLY A 43 20.11 9.36 18.43
N ASN A 44 20.39 8.97 17.18
CA ASN A 44 20.06 9.84 16.05
C ASN A 44 18.56 9.83 15.84
N ASP A 45 18.01 11.03 15.58
CA ASP A 45 16.58 11.25 15.34
C ASP A 45 16.31 11.44 13.85
N TYR A 46 15.23 10.82 13.37
CA TYR A 46 14.86 10.85 11.96
C TYR A 46 13.39 11.19 11.80
N LEU A 47 13.08 12.08 10.86
CA LEU A 47 11.74 12.27 10.32
C LEU A 47 11.40 11.05 9.44
N ASP A 48 10.37 10.30 9.80
CA ASP A 48 9.96 9.12 9.04
C ASP A 48 8.96 9.48 7.95
N ALA A 49 9.44 9.57 6.72
CA ALA A 49 8.60 9.79 5.55
C ALA A 49 8.22 8.48 4.82
N PHE A 50 8.26 7.32 5.53
CA PHE A 50 7.88 6.01 4.98
C PHE A 50 6.90 5.21 5.84
N ALA A 51 6.78 5.56 7.13
CA ALA A 51 5.82 5.03 8.10
C ALA A 51 5.73 3.49 8.14
N GLY A 52 6.88 2.80 8.12
CA GLY A 52 6.88 1.33 8.10
C GLY A 52 6.17 0.73 6.88
N ILE A 53 6.31 1.34 5.71
CA ILE A 53 5.61 1.02 4.45
C ILE A 53 4.12 1.38 4.53
N ALA A 54 3.81 2.66 4.83
CA ALA A 54 2.45 3.19 4.98
C ALA A 54 1.61 2.46 6.05
N THR A 55 2.26 1.97 7.11
CA THR A 55 1.61 1.17 8.17
C THR A 55 1.31 2.01 9.42
N ASN A 56 2.27 2.84 9.88
CA ASN A 56 2.09 3.69 11.06
C ASN A 56 1.29 4.95 10.69
N THR A 57 0.00 4.78 10.47
CA THR A 57 -0.91 5.83 9.98
C THR A 57 -0.99 7.02 10.93
N LEU A 58 -1.04 6.77 12.23
CA LEU A 58 -1.10 7.78 13.28
C LEU A 58 0.29 8.16 13.82
N GLY A 59 1.37 7.70 13.16
CA GLY A 59 2.73 7.87 13.67
C GLY A 59 3.06 6.90 14.80
N TYR A 60 4.05 7.28 15.60
CA TYR A 60 4.58 6.47 16.70
C TYR A 60 4.04 6.97 18.04
N GLY A 61 3.72 6.05 18.94
CA GLY A 61 3.33 6.39 20.31
C GLY A 61 2.00 7.14 20.46
N ASP A 62 1.07 7.04 19.48
CA ASP A 62 -0.24 7.67 19.59
C ASP A 62 -0.94 7.25 20.88
N THR A 63 -1.30 8.23 21.70
CA THR A 63 -1.79 8.00 23.07
C THR A 63 -3.15 7.30 23.12
N GLU A 64 -4.05 7.58 22.17
CA GLU A 64 -5.36 6.96 22.11
C GLU A 64 -5.26 5.47 21.75
N VAL A 65 -4.40 5.14 20.78
CA VAL A 65 -4.12 3.73 20.40
C VAL A 65 -3.39 3.01 21.52
N ALA A 66 -2.34 3.61 22.09
CA ALA A 66 -1.54 3.00 23.15
C ALA A 66 -2.39 2.68 24.39
N GLN A 67 -3.26 3.61 24.83
CA GLN A 67 -4.16 3.40 25.96
C GLN A 67 -5.18 2.30 25.67
N ALA A 68 -5.82 2.34 24.49
CA ALA A 68 -6.82 1.34 24.10
C ALA A 68 -6.21 -0.08 24.05
N LEU A 69 -4.99 -0.22 23.55
CA LEU A 69 -4.28 -1.51 23.55
C LEU A 69 -3.92 -1.96 24.96
N ALA A 70 -3.42 -1.07 25.82
CA ALA A 70 -3.06 -1.39 27.20
C ALA A 70 -4.27 -1.89 28.01
N GLU A 71 -5.45 -1.29 27.80
CA GLU A 71 -6.71 -1.73 28.39
C GLU A 71 -7.16 -3.09 27.84
N GLN A 72 -7.10 -3.25 26.50
CA GLN A 72 -7.54 -4.48 25.82
C GLN A 72 -6.68 -5.70 26.20
N VAL A 73 -5.35 -5.52 26.31
CA VAL A 73 -4.44 -6.59 26.75
C VAL A 73 -4.83 -7.12 28.15
N LYS A 74 -5.27 -6.25 29.05
CA LYS A 74 -5.70 -6.66 30.40
C LYS A 74 -7.07 -7.35 30.40
N LYS A 75 -7.94 -7.03 29.43
CA LYS A 75 -9.30 -7.56 29.32
C LYS A 75 -9.32 -8.92 28.60
N LEU A 76 -8.97 -8.92 27.33
CA LEU A 76 -9.04 -10.10 26.47
C LEU A 76 -8.25 -9.85 25.17
N MET A 77 -7.22 -10.66 24.94
CA MET A 77 -6.40 -10.49 23.71
C MET A 77 -6.93 -11.27 22.52
N HIS A 78 -7.40 -12.50 22.74
CA HIS A 78 -7.76 -13.43 21.69
C HIS A 78 -8.73 -14.51 22.16
N VAL A 79 -9.71 -14.87 21.30
CA VAL A 79 -10.64 -15.98 21.55
C VAL A 79 -11.02 -16.78 20.28
N SER A 80 -10.51 -16.48 19.11
CA SER A 80 -10.98 -17.02 17.83
C SER A 80 -12.38 -16.50 17.40
N THR A 81 -12.63 -16.51 16.10
CA THR A 81 -13.94 -16.18 15.49
C THR A 81 -15.04 -17.20 15.79
N LEU A 82 -14.75 -18.26 16.54
CA LEU A 82 -15.75 -19.18 17.06
C LEU A 82 -16.63 -18.56 18.16
N TYR A 83 -16.20 -17.41 18.71
CA TYR A 83 -16.93 -16.63 19.69
C TYR A 83 -17.07 -15.20 19.22
N LEU A 84 -18.19 -14.58 19.56
CA LEU A 84 -18.40 -13.15 19.31
C LEU A 84 -17.72 -12.31 20.37
N THR A 85 -17.17 -11.18 19.93
CA THR A 85 -16.62 -10.14 20.80
C THR A 85 -17.12 -8.77 20.35
N ASP A 86 -17.38 -7.88 21.31
CA ASP A 86 -17.85 -6.53 21.01
C ASP A 86 -16.82 -5.79 20.13
N GLU A 87 -15.52 -5.97 20.41
CA GLU A 87 -14.44 -5.31 19.66
C GLU A 87 -14.46 -5.65 18.16
N MET A 88 -14.73 -6.92 17.83
CA MET A 88 -14.83 -7.35 16.42
C MET A 88 -16.10 -6.81 15.77
N LEU A 89 -17.23 -6.85 16.47
CA LEU A 89 -18.52 -6.37 15.95
C LEU A 89 -18.53 -4.85 15.80
N ASP A 90 -17.98 -4.11 16.76
CA ASP A 90 -17.83 -2.65 16.70
C ASP A 90 -16.95 -2.24 15.51
N LEU A 91 -15.85 -2.96 15.26
CA LEU A 91 -15.01 -2.71 14.09
C LEU A 91 -15.77 -3.00 12.80
N ALA A 92 -16.49 -4.13 12.72
CA ALA A 92 -17.28 -4.49 11.54
C ALA A 92 -18.35 -3.44 11.23
N GLN A 93 -19.05 -2.94 12.24
CA GLN A 93 -20.02 -1.85 12.09
C GLN A 93 -19.37 -0.54 11.66
N THR A 94 -18.22 -0.19 12.26
CA THR A 94 -17.45 1.00 11.88
C THR A 94 -17.01 0.94 10.43
N VAL A 95 -16.48 -0.21 10.00
CA VAL A 95 -16.07 -0.42 8.59
C VAL A 95 -17.27 -0.35 7.65
N SER A 96 -18.40 -0.98 7.99
CA SER A 96 -19.63 -0.90 7.18
C SER A 96 -20.14 0.53 7.02
N ARG A 97 -19.98 1.38 8.04
CA ARG A 97 -20.37 2.80 8.00
C ARG A 97 -19.50 3.62 7.04
N VAL A 98 -18.20 3.33 6.94
CA VAL A 98 -17.26 4.10 6.11
C VAL A 98 -17.03 3.49 4.72
N ALA A 99 -17.46 2.24 4.52
CA ALA A 99 -17.41 1.56 3.23
C ALA A 99 -18.51 2.07 2.27
N PRO A 100 -18.38 1.82 0.96
CA PRO A 100 -19.44 2.10 0.00
C PRO A 100 -20.76 1.44 0.38
N GLU A 101 -21.87 2.08 -0.01
CA GLU A 101 -23.22 1.56 0.25
C GLU A 101 -23.37 0.12 -0.24
N GLY A 102 -23.98 -0.74 0.57
CA GLY A 102 -24.18 -2.16 0.32
C GLY A 102 -22.98 -3.06 0.71
N MET A 103 -21.79 -2.52 0.94
CA MET A 103 -20.63 -3.29 1.41
C MET A 103 -20.65 -3.45 2.94
N THR A 104 -21.50 -4.34 3.43
CA THR A 104 -21.78 -4.53 4.86
C THR A 104 -21.09 -5.73 5.51
N LYS A 105 -20.41 -6.56 4.70
CA LYS A 105 -19.75 -7.77 5.19
C LYS A 105 -18.24 -7.61 5.22
N SER A 106 -17.65 -8.00 6.35
CA SER A 106 -16.21 -7.97 6.57
C SER A 106 -15.68 -9.35 6.96
N PHE A 107 -14.59 -9.78 6.35
CA PHE A 107 -13.81 -10.91 6.82
C PHE A 107 -12.45 -10.41 7.32
N PHE A 108 -12.14 -10.67 8.59
CA PHE A 108 -10.90 -10.25 9.22
C PHE A 108 -9.81 -11.30 9.09
N SER A 109 -8.59 -10.84 8.86
CA SER A 109 -7.36 -11.62 8.75
C SER A 109 -6.19 -10.86 9.40
N ASN A 110 -4.93 -11.25 9.13
CA ASN A 110 -3.78 -10.67 9.83
C ASN A 110 -2.84 -9.88 8.89
N SER A 111 -3.09 -9.93 7.60
CA SER A 111 -2.24 -9.29 6.60
C SER A 111 -3.00 -8.98 5.31
N GLY A 112 -2.42 -8.09 4.48
CA GLY A 112 -2.94 -7.85 3.14
C GLY A 112 -2.87 -9.08 2.22
N SER A 113 -1.89 -9.97 2.41
CA SER A 113 -1.82 -11.23 1.66
C SER A 113 -3.04 -12.10 1.95
N GLU A 114 -3.40 -12.29 3.23
CA GLU A 114 -4.58 -13.08 3.60
C GLU A 114 -5.88 -12.40 3.15
N ALA A 115 -5.96 -11.08 3.21
CA ALA A 115 -7.12 -10.33 2.71
C ALA A 115 -7.31 -10.53 1.20
N ASN A 116 -6.22 -10.46 0.42
CA ASN A 116 -6.26 -10.70 -1.03
C ASN A 116 -6.56 -12.17 -1.38
N GLU A 117 -6.05 -13.14 -0.61
CA GLU A 117 -6.43 -14.56 -0.74
C GLU A 117 -7.94 -14.75 -0.55
N MET A 118 -8.49 -14.15 0.51
CA MET A 118 -9.91 -14.24 0.81
C MET A 118 -10.77 -13.61 -0.29
N ALA A 119 -10.38 -12.45 -0.80
CA ALA A 119 -11.06 -11.80 -1.93
C ALA A 119 -11.03 -12.67 -3.19
N ALA A 120 -9.88 -13.28 -3.49
CA ALA A 120 -9.74 -14.17 -4.64
C ALA A 120 -10.59 -15.45 -4.49
N LEU A 121 -10.64 -16.04 -3.28
CA LEU A 121 -11.50 -17.20 -3.00
C LEU A 121 -12.98 -16.85 -3.18
N ALA A 122 -13.43 -15.70 -2.63
CA ALA A 122 -14.81 -15.25 -2.78
C ALA A 122 -15.20 -15.05 -4.25
N ALA A 123 -14.34 -14.35 -5.01
CA ALA A 123 -14.56 -14.09 -6.43
C ALA A 123 -14.63 -15.41 -7.24
N ARG A 124 -13.66 -16.31 -7.06
CA ARG A 124 -13.62 -17.61 -7.76
C ARG A 124 -14.81 -18.48 -7.43
N THR A 125 -15.21 -18.52 -6.16
CA THR A 125 -16.37 -19.31 -5.72
C THR A 125 -17.65 -18.74 -6.31
N SER A 126 -17.83 -17.41 -6.27
CA SER A 126 -19.01 -16.75 -6.82
C SER A 126 -19.15 -16.93 -8.33
N LYS A 127 -18.04 -16.84 -9.07
CA LYS A 127 -18.04 -16.92 -10.55
C LYS A 127 -17.84 -18.33 -11.09
N ASN A 128 -17.52 -19.30 -10.25
CA ASN A 128 -17.12 -20.65 -10.66
C ASN A 128 -16.03 -20.62 -11.75
N SER A 129 -15.05 -19.73 -11.61
CA SER A 129 -13.96 -19.54 -12.56
C SER A 129 -12.62 -19.46 -11.83
N LEU A 130 -11.58 -20.07 -12.41
CA LEU A 130 -10.23 -20.03 -11.88
C LEU A 130 -9.40 -18.87 -12.45
N ASP A 131 -9.81 -18.35 -13.62
CA ASP A 131 -9.07 -17.29 -14.30
C ASP A 131 -9.15 -15.97 -13.53
N PHE A 132 -8.03 -15.25 -13.50
CA PHE A 132 -7.86 -14.05 -12.72
C PHE A 132 -6.99 -13.04 -13.47
N LEU A 133 -7.29 -11.77 -13.32
CA LEU A 133 -6.50 -10.70 -13.92
C LEU A 133 -5.78 -9.90 -12.83
N ALA A 134 -4.56 -9.47 -13.13
CA ALA A 134 -3.79 -8.52 -12.32
C ALA A 134 -3.09 -7.50 -13.23
N LEU A 135 -2.62 -6.38 -12.65
CA LEU A 135 -1.84 -5.42 -13.42
C LEU A 135 -0.37 -5.83 -13.51
N GLU A 136 0.28 -5.53 -14.64
CA GLU A 136 1.73 -5.48 -14.69
C GLU A 136 2.26 -4.56 -13.59
N HIS A 137 3.43 -4.85 -13.05
CA HIS A 137 4.06 -4.12 -11.93
C HIS A 137 3.31 -4.15 -10.59
N ALA A 138 2.19 -4.86 -10.47
CA ALA A 138 1.43 -4.99 -9.24
C ALA A 138 2.16 -5.82 -8.16
N TYR A 139 1.73 -5.62 -6.91
CA TYR A 139 2.16 -6.41 -5.75
C TYR A 139 1.00 -6.62 -4.78
N HIS A 140 0.57 -7.87 -4.60
CA HIS A 140 -0.60 -8.21 -3.80
C HIS A 140 -0.31 -9.08 -2.57
N GLY A 141 0.94 -9.41 -2.30
CA GLY A 141 1.34 -10.19 -1.12
C GLY A 141 2.42 -11.23 -1.36
N ARG A 142 2.61 -12.12 -0.37
CA ARG A 142 3.71 -13.09 -0.30
C ARG A 142 3.26 -14.53 -0.06
N THR A 143 1.96 -14.82 -0.01
CA THR A 143 1.45 -16.20 -0.05
C THR A 143 1.62 -16.78 -1.44
N VAL A 144 1.50 -18.09 -1.58
CA VAL A 144 1.73 -18.77 -2.87
C VAL A 144 0.85 -18.15 -3.97
N TYR A 145 -0.42 -17.91 -3.69
CA TYR A 145 -1.31 -17.34 -4.70
C TYR A 145 -1.09 -15.83 -4.92
N THR A 146 -0.95 -15.04 -3.85
CA THR A 146 -0.75 -13.59 -4.02
C THR A 146 0.59 -13.23 -4.70
N VAL A 147 1.62 -14.10 -4.57
CA VAL A 147 2.85 -13.98 -5.37
C VAL A 147 2.57 -14.19 -6.85
N ALA A 148 1.63 -15.07 -7.22
CA ALA A 148 1.23 -15.26 -8.62
C ALA A 148 0.64 -14.00 -9.23
N LEU A 149 -0.06 -13.20 -8.42
CA LEU A 149 -0.65 -11.92 -8.83
C LEU A 149 0.37 -10.76 -8.91
N ALA A 150 1.63 -10.98 -8.48
CA ALA A 150 2.67 -9.95 -8.58
C ALA A 150 3.11 -9.77 -10.04
N GLY A 151 2.90 -8.59 -10.59
CA GLY A 151 3.21 -8.24 -11.99
C GLY A 151 4.69 -8.01 -12.28
N GLN A 152 5.61 -8.33 -11.36
CA GLN A 152 7.06 -8.13 -11.49
C GLN A 152 7.82 -9.43 -11.23
N SER A 153 8.72 -9.80 -12.13
CA SER A 153 9.49 -11.06 -12.05
C SER A 153 10.42 -11.14 -10.82
N ASN A 154 10.95 -10.00 -10.34
CA ASN A 154 11.79 -9.94 -9.16
C ASN A 154 11.05 -10.30 -7.85
N TRP A 155 9.73 -10.27 -7.83
CA TRP A 155 8.90 -10.74 -6.72
C TRP A 155 8.43 -12.19 -6.89
N ARG A 156 8.56 -12.77 -8.09
CA ARG A 156 8.20 -14.15 -8.46
C ARG A 156 9.44 -15.03 -8.66
N ASN A 157 10.38 -14.96 -7.75
CA ASN A 157 11.69 -15.63 -7.86
C ASN A 157 11.72 -17.06 -7.30
N PHE A 158 10.59 -17.74 -7.29
CA PHE A 158 10.51 -19.18 -6.95
C PHE A 158 9.98 -19.96 -8.15
N ALA A 159 10.38 -21.23 -8.23
CA ALA A 159 9.84 -22.16 -9.19
C ALA A 159 8.39 -22.55 -8.80
N ALA A 160 7.42 -21.79 -9.25
CA ALA A 160 6.02 -22.12 -9.08
C ALA A 160 5.26 -21.81 -10.38
N GLU A 161 4.46 -22.75 -10.82
CA GLU A 161 3.49 -22.52 -11.88
C GLU A 161 2.24 -21.90 -11.26
N TYR A 162 1.80 -20.80 -11.84
CA TYR A 162 0.56 -20.13 -11.44
C TYR A 162 -0.39 -20.05 -12.62
N PRO A 163 -1.03 -21.18 -12.98
CA PRO A 163 -2.02 -21.17 -14.03
C PRO A 163 -3.16 -20.23 -13.68
N HIS A 164 -3.83 -19.72 -14.71
CA HIS A 164 -5.02 -18.89 -14.57
C HIS A 164 -4.78 -17.45 -14.06
N VAL A 165 -3.60 -16.90 -14.21
CA VAL A 165 -3.36 -15.45 -13.98
C VAL A 165 -2.85 -14.80 -15.26
N ALA A 166 -3.59 -13.82 -15.77
CA ALA A 166 -3.20 -13.02 -16.93
C ALA A 166 -2.96 -11.57 -16.50
N PHE A 167 -1.98 -10.90 -17.15
CA PHE A 167 -1.59 -9.54 -16.77
C PHE A 167 -2.09 -8.53 -17.79
N VAL A 168 -2.71 -7.47 -17.28
CA VAL A 168 -3.18 -6.30 -18.03
C VAL A 168 -2.11 -5.21 -17.96
N PRO A 169 -1.85 -4.46 -19.05
CA PRO A 169 -0.91 -3.36 -19.03
C PRO A 169 -1.18 -2.34 -17.91
N ASN A 170 -0.12 -1.97 -17.19
CA ASN A 170 -0.24 -1.01 -16.09
C ASN A 170 -0.44 0.42 -16.61
N PRO A 171 -1.26 1.28 -15.96
CA PRO A 171 -1.47 2.69 -16.33
C PRO A 171 -0.27 3.59 -15.99
N TYR A 172 0.92 3.20 -16.43
CA TYR A 172 2.18 3.90 -16.17
C TYR A 172 2.47 4.93 -17.24
N CYS A 173 1.78 6.08 -17.22
CA CYS A 173 1.86 7.09 -18.31
C CYS A 173 3.28 7.59 -18.57
N TYR A 174 4.10 7.81 -17.53
CA TYR A 174 5.50 8.21 -17.72
C TYR A 174 6.32 7.17 -18.50
N ARG A 175 6.00 5.86 -18.38
CA ARG A 175 6.60 4.75 -19.11
C ARG A 175 5.53 3.86 -19.70
N CYS A 176 4.71 4.43 -20.58
CA CYS A 176 3.55 3.73 -21.13
C CYS A 176 3.96 2.39 -21.76
N PRO A 177 3.41 1.25 -21.28
CA PRO A 177 3.74 -0.07 -21.82
C PRO A 177 3.27 -0.26 -23.27
N LEU A 178 2.32 0.57 -23.72
CA LEU A 178 1.79 0.57 -25.08
C LEU A 178 2.48 1.59 -26.00
N GLY A 179 3.45 2.38 -25.49
CA GLY A 179 4.14 3.40 -26.27
C GLY A 179 3.25 4.59 -26.68
N LEU A 180 2.13 4.80 -26.00
CA LEU A 180 1.16 5.87 -26.30
C LEU A 180 1.32 7.04 -25.32
N GLU A 181 0.72 8.18 -25.66
CA GLU A 181 0.72 9.40 -24.85
C GLU A 181 -0.67 9.72 -24.32
N TYR A 182 -0.74 10.02 -23.01
CA TYR A 182 -1.96 10.51 -22.37
C TYR A 182 -2.07 12.05 -22.56
N PRO A 183 -3.28 12.61 -22.83
CA PRO A 183 -4.59 11.94 -22.83
C PRO A 183 -5.02 11.35 -24.19
N SER A 184 -4.27 11.54 -25.28
CA SER A 184 -4.64 11.12 -26.64
C SER A 184 -4.87 9.61 -26.80
N CYS A 185 -4.26 8.79 -25.92
CA CYS A 185 -4.45 7.33 -25.90
C CYS A 185 -5.83 6.90 -25.36
N GLU A 186 -6.63 7.81 -24.82
CA GLU A 186 -7.94 7.53 -24.21
C GLU A 186 -7.93 6.33 -23.25
N VAL A 187 -6.85 6.22 -22.45
CA VAL A 187 -6.66 5.13 -21.47
C VAL A 187 -6.68 3.73 -22.11
N ALA A 188 -6.02 3.56 -23.25
CA ALA A 188 -5.95 2.30 -23.99
C ALA A 188 -5.47 1.11 -23.14
N CYS A 189 -4.65 1.36 -22.10
CA CYS A 189 -4.19 0.33 -21.15
C CYS A 189 -5.34 -0.31 -20.36
N ALA A 190 -6.41 0.44 -19.99
CA ALA A 190 -7.61 -0.12 -19.38
C ALA A 190 -8.40 -0.98 -20.38
N ARG A 191 -8.60 -0.47 -21.60
CA ARG A 191 -9.30 -1.21 -22.68
C ARG A 191 -8.57 -2.47 -23.13
N ALA A 192 -7.24 -2.53 -22.95
CA ALA A 192 -6.45 -3.72 -23.24
C ALA A 192 -6.88 -4.95 -22.41
N ALA A 193 -7.57 -4.76 -21.27
CA ALA A 193 -8.13 -5.85 -20.47
C ALA A 193 -9.06 -6.75 -21.32
N LYS A 194 -9.85 -6.18 -22.24
CA LYS A 194 -10.71 -6.95 -23.17
C LYS A 194 -9.87 -7.97 -23.96
N ARG A 195 -8.80 -7.51 -24.61
CA ARG A 195 -7.95 -8.41 -25.40
C ARG A 195 -7.30 -9.49 -24.52
N VAL A 196 -6.85 -9.13 -23.32
CA VAL A 196 -6.25 -10.09 -22.37
C VAL A 196 -7.28 -11.17 -22.02
N ILE A 197 -8.52 -10.80 -21.72
CA ILE A 197 -9.61 -11.73 -21.43
C ILE A 197 -9.84 -12.66 -22.62
N GLU A 198 -10.01 -12.12 -23.82
CA GLU A 198 -10.34 -12.88 -25.02
C GLU A 198 -9.22 -13.82 -25.50
N THR A 199 -7.94 -13.51 -25.18
CA THR A 199 -6.79 -14.26 -25.74
C THR A 199 -5.98 -15.05 -24.72
N GLN A 200 -6.13 -14.77 -23.40
CA GLN A 200 -5.27 -15.36 -22.36
C GLN A 200 -6.06 -16.01 -21.22
N THR A 201 -7.39 -16.01 -21.28
CA THR A 201 -8.27 -16.63 -20.28
C THR A 201 -9.33 -17.49 -20.97
N SER A 202 -10.19 -18.11 -20.19
CA SER A 202 -11.38 -18.82 -20.71
C SER A 202 -12.48 -17.89 -21.27
N GLY A 203 -12.27 -16.58 -21.25
CA GLY A 203 -13.24 -15.55 -21.67
C GLY A 203 -14.17 -15.07 -20.55
N ALA A 204 -14.09 -15.65 -19.35
CA ALA A 204 -14.91 -15.28 -18.20
C ALA A 204 -14.09 -15.34 -16.89
N PRO A 205 -13.07 -14.49 -16.71
CA PRO A 205 -12.27 -14.50 -15.49
C PRO A 205 -13.12 -14.11 -14.28
N ALA A 206 -12.80 -14.71 -13.12
CA ALA A 206 -13.54 -14.47 -11.88
C ALA A 206 -13.45 -13.01 -11.46
N ALA A 207 -12.24 -12.46 -11.48
CA ALA A 207 -12.00 -11.08 -11.09
C ALA A 207 -10.72 -10.50 -11.69
N MET A 208 -10.63 -9.18 -11.64
CA MET A 208 -9.41 -8.41 -11.75
C MET A 208 -9.08 -7.75 -10.42
N ILE A 209 -7.86 -7.94 -9.93
CA ILE A 209 -7.34 -7.23 -8.76
C ILE A 209 -6.42 -6.10 -9.20
N ALA A 210 -6.61 -4.92 -8.60
CA ALA A 210 -5.78 -3.75 -8.87
C ALA A 210 -5.51 -2.95 -7.59
N GLU A 211 -4.24 -2.57 -7.38
CA GLU A 211 -3.91 -1.50 -6.43
C GLU A 211 -4.46 -0.17 -6.98
N THR A 212 -5.11 0.64 -6.15
CA THR A 212 -5.59 1.98 -6.57
C THR A 212 -4.44 2.87 -7.04
N ILE A 213 -3.30 2.79 -6.37
CA ILE A 213 -1.99 3.30 -6.82
C ILE A 213 -0.98 2.18 -6.58
N ALA A 214 -0.29 1.74 -7.60
CA ALA A 214 0.65 0.63 -7.49
C ALA A 214 1.88 1.00 -6.65
N GLY A 215 1.85 0.60 -5.36
CA GLY A 215 2.83 1.04 -4.38
C GLY A 215 4.24 0.52 -4.64
N VAL A 216 4.41 -0.80 -4.64
CA VAL A 216 5.71 -1.47 -4.87
C VAL A 216 6.17 -1.26 -6.31
N GLY A 217 5.23 -1.16 -7.25
CA GLY A 217 5.48 -0.82 -8.65
C GLY A 217 6.14 0.55 -8.86
N GLY A 218 6.18 1.41 -7.84
CA GLY A 218 6.82 2.73 -7.89
C GLY A 218 5.84 3.88 -7.82
N ILE A 219 4.78 3.75 -7.03
CA ILE A 219 3.71 4.76 -6.87
C ILE A 219 3.12 5.12 -8.24
N VAL A 220 2.84 4.09 -9.06
CA VAL A 220 2.20 4.32 -10.36
C VAL A 220 0.78 4.79 -10.14
N THR A 221 0.54 6.05 -10.49
CA THR A 221 -0.73 6.75 -10.29
C THR A 221 -1.49 6.77 -11.61
N PRO A 222 -2.65 6.10 -11.70
CA PRO A 222 -3.46 6.08 -12.91
C PRO A 222 -4.02 7.48 -13.25
N PRO A 223 -4.37 7.75 -14.54
CA PRO A 223 -5.28 8.84 -14.91
C PRO A 223 -6.62 8.74 -14.18
N ASP A 224 -7.27 9.88 -13.97
CA ASP A 224 -8.49 9.94 -13.14
C ASP A 224 -9.64 9.07 -13.69
N GLU A 225 -9.76 8.91 -15.00
CA GLU A 225 -10.79 8.10 -15.66
C GLU A 225 -10.44 6.59 -15.75
N TYR A 226 -9.22 6.17 -15.38
CA TYR A 226 -8.71 4.83 -15.60
C TYR A 226 -9.63 3.71 -15.06
N PHE A 227 -10.00 3.79 -13.80
CA PHE A 227 -10.80 2.74 -13.16
C PHE A 227 -12.24 2.69 -13.69
N LYS A 228 -12.79 3.82 -14.12
CA LYS A 228 -14.09 3.86 -14.78
C LYS A 228 -14.05 3.10 -16.10
N VAL A 229 -13.08 3.43 -16.96
CA VAL A 229 -12.88 2.74 -18.24
C VAL A 229 -12.58 1.26 -18.05
N LEU A 230 -11.79 0.92 -17.01
CA LEU A 230 -11.50 -0.48 -16.66
C LEU A 230 -12.78 -1.23 -16.27
N GLN A 231 -13.60 -0.68 -15.36
CA GLN A 231 -14.86 -1.28 -14.92
C GLN A 231 -15.82 -1.49 -16.10
N GLU A 232 -16.01 -0.49 -16.93
CA GLU A 232 -16.80 -0.58 -18.18
C GLU A 232 -16.26 -1.67 -19.13
N THR A 233 -14.95 -1.88 -19.17
CA THR A 233 -14.31 -2.92 -20.01
C THR A 233 -14.53 -4.32 -19.44
N LEU A 234 -14.59 -4.48 -18.11
CA LEU A 234 -14.77 -5.77 -17.43
C LEU A 234 -16.23 -6.23 -17.40
N GLU A 235 -17.18 -5.28 -17.36
CA GLU A 235 -18.61 -5.54 -17.18
C GLU A 235 -19.21 -6.55 -18.18
N PRO A 236 -18.94 -6.49 -19.52
CA PRO A 236 -19.49 -7.42 -20.49
C PRO A 236 -19.06 -8.88 -20.26
N PHE A 237 -17.96 -9.11 -19.52
CA PHE A 237 -17.43 -10.43 -19.19
C PHE A 237 -17.91 -10.93 -17.81
N GLY A 238 -18.65 -10.10 -17.08
CA GLY A 238 -19.06 -10.38 -15.71
C GLY A 238 -17.89 -10.52 -14.73
N THR A 239 -16.73 -9.97 -15.07
CA THR A 239 -15.50 -10.01 -14.26
C THR A 239 -15.60 -9.02 -13.11
N LEU A 240 -15.42 -9.49 -11.88
CA LEU A 240 -15.44 -8.64 -10.69
C LEU A 240 -14.20 -7.76 -10.61
N LEU A 241 -14.35 -6.55 -10.03
CA LEU A 241 -13.23 -5.67 -9.73
C LEU A 241 -12.92 -5.71 -8.22
N ILE A 242 -11.67 -6.07 -7.88
CA ILE A 242 -11.15 -6.06 -6.52
C ILE A 242 -10.20 -4.87 -6.38
N ALA A 243 -10.51 -3.95 -5.46
CA ALA A 243 -9.60 -2.87 -5.08
C ALA A 243 -8.67 -3.33 -3.96
N ASP A 244 -7.38 -3.43 -4.24
CA ASP A 244 -6.35 -3.60 -3.23
C ASP A 244 -6.01 -2.25 -2.62
N GLU A 245 -6.67 -1.93 -1.51
CA GLU A 245 -6.49 -0.71 -0.71
C GLU A 245 -5.51 -0.91 0.45
N VAL A 246 -4.64 -1.89 0.37
CA VAL A 246 -3.67 -2.22 1.43
C VAL A 246 -2.70 -1.06 1.69
N GLN A 247 -2.37 -0.25 0.69
CA GLN A 247 -1.53 0.94 0.86
C GLN A 247 -2.28 2.26 0.67
N THR A 248 -3.40 2.27 -0.01
CA THR A 248 -4.14 3.48 -0.42
C THR A 248 -5.31 3.81 0.47
N GLY A 249 -5.79 2.83 1.23
CA GLY A 249 -6.93 2.99 2.14
C GLY A 249 -6.63 3.86 3.37
N TRP A 250 -7.69 4.09 4.14
CA TRP A 250 -7.70 4.76 5.45
C TRP A 250 -7.19 6.21 5.39
N GLY A 251 -7.62 6.95 4.36
CA GLY A 251 -7.33 8.37 4.24
C GLY A 251 -6.03 8.75 3.55
N ARG A 252 -5.22 7.76 3.14
CA ARG A 252 -3.87 7.97 2.57
C ARG A 252 -3.84 8.90 1.38
N LEU A 253 -4.84 8.82 0.48
CA LEU A 253 -4.89 9.63 -0.75
C LEU A 253 -5.51 11.02 -0.55
N GLY A 254 -6.07 11.31 0.64
CA GLY A 254 -6.55 12.64 1.00
C GLY A 254 -7.98 12.98 0.54
N ASP A 255 -8.66 12.07 -0.14
CA ASP A 255 -10.01 12.34 -0.68
C ASP A 255 -11.12 11.55 0.05
N GLY A 256 -10.77 10.54 0.87
CA GLY A 256 -11.69 9.71 1.65
C GLY A 256 -11.03 8.46 2.21
N MET A 257 -11.82 7.57 2.80
CA MET A 257 -11.31 6.35 3.47
C MET A 257 -10.73 5.34 2.48
N PHE A 258 -11.30 5.19 1.27
CA PHE A 258 -10.87 4.25 0.24
C PHE A 258 -10.57 4.99 -1.05
N GLY A 259 -9.35 4.83 -1.55
CA GLY A 259 -8.83 5.62 -2.67
C GLY A 259 -9.57 5.38 -3.99
N MET A 260 -9.91 4.14 -4.36
CA MET A 260 -10.61 3.86 -5.61
C MET A 260 -11.99 4.54 -5.64
N VAL A 261 -12.68 4.54 -4.51
CA VAL A 261 -14.00 5.17 -4.38
C VAL A 261 -13.88 6.70 -4.38
N SER A 262 -13.02 7.23 -3.51
CA SER A 262 -12.99 8.67 -3.22
C SER A 262 -12.21 9.48 -4.24
N SER A 263 -11.11 8.93 -4.77
CA SER A 263 -10.24 9.65 -5.71
C SER A 263 -10.56 9.36 -7.18
N TYR A 264 -11.25 8.24 -7.47
CA TYR A 264 -11.55 7.83 -8.85
C TYR A 264 -13.04 7.62 -9.12
N GLY A 265 -13.91 7.74 -8.09
CA GLY A 265 -15.36 7.65 -8.23
C GLY A 265 -15.89 6.27 -8.63
N VAL A 266 -15.10 5.20 -8.41
CA VAL A 266 -15.46 3.83 -8.78
C VAL A 266 -15.67 2.96 -7.54
N VAL A 267 -16.82 2.32 -7.45
CA VAL A 267 -17.14 1.35 -6.41
C VAL A 267 -16.76 -0.04 -6.91
N PRO A 268 -15.73 -0.69 -6.33
CA PRO A 268 -15.36 -2.05 -6.71
C PRO A 268 -16.36 -3.08 -6.13
N ASP A 269 -16.23 -4.34 -6.52
CA ASP A 269 -17.04 -5.43 -5.96
C ASP A 269 -16.52 -5.91 -4.61
N ILE A 270 -15.19 -5.88 -4.42
CA ILE A 270 -14.51 -6.27 -3.19
C ILE A 270 -13.42 -5.24 -2.89
N ILE A 271 -13.27 -4.87 -1.63
CA ILE A 271 -12.16 -4.06 -1.12
C ILE A 271 -11.31 -4.93 -0.21
N THR A 272 -10.01 -4.93 -0.39
CA THR A 272 -9.06 -5.54 0.54
C THR A 272 -8.19 -4.46 1.18
N SER A 273 -7.90 -4.59 2.47
CA SER A 273 -7.01 -3.65 3.13
C SER A 273 -6.26 -4.28 4.32
N ALA A 274 -5.27 -3.55 4.84
CA ALA A 274 -4.42 -3.94 5.96
C ALA A 274 -3.63 -2.71 6.47
N LYS A 275 -2.36 -2.88 6.79
CA LYS A 275 -1.35 -1.82 7.09
C LYS A 275 -1.90 -0.67 7.94
N GLY A 276 -2.25 0.44 7.29
CA GLY A 276 -2.73 1.66 7.93
C GLY A 276 -3.95 1.48 8.81
N LEU A 277 -4.76 0.45 8.60
CA LEU A 277 -5.90 0.10 9.45
C LEU A 277 -5.49 -0.15 10.90
N GLY A 278 -4.40 -0.87 11.11
CA GLY A 278 -3.94 -1.25 12.44
C GLY A 278 -2.98 -0.25 13.11
N SER A 279 -2.52 0.76 12.38
CA SER A 279 -1.50 1.73 12.83
C SER A 279 -0.30 1.06 13.56
N GLY A 280 0.24 -0.01 12.94
CA GLY A 280 1.35 -0.81 13.48
C GLY A 280 0.95 -2.18 14.05
N VAL A 281 -0.33 -2.40 14.36
CA VAL A 281 -0.84 -3.71 14.80
C VAL A 281 -1.24 -4.55 13.58
N PRO A 282 -0.84 -5.84 13.48
CA PRO A 282 -1.21 -6.69 12.36
C PRO A 282 -2.71 -6.92 12.26
N ILE A 283 -3.28 -6.57 11.09
CA ILE A 283 -4.67 -6.83 10.72
C ILE A 283 -4.79 -6.81 9.20
N GLY A 284 -5.68 -7.63 8.66
CA GLY A 284 -6.15 -7.58 7.28
C GLY A 284 -7.67 -7.65 7.25
N ILE A 285 -8.26 -7.13 6.19
CA ILE A 285 -9.71 -7.11 6.03
C ILE A 285 -10.09 -7.25 4.55
N THR A 286 -11.14 -8.05 4.31
CA THR A 286 -11.83 -8.13 3.03
C THR A 286 -13.25 -7.65 3.23
N ILE A 287 -13.70 -6.67 2.45
CA ILE A 287 -14.98 -5.98 2.59
C ILE A 287 -15.77 -6.17 1.29
N THR A 288 -17.03 -6.58 1.39
CA THR A 288 -17.87 -6.78 0.21
C THR A 288 -19.37 -6.76 0.55
N ARG A 289 -20.20 -6.97 -0.47
CA ARG A 289 -21.64 -7.13 -0.34
C ARG A 289 -22.01 -8.55 0.12
N PRO A 290 -23.20 -8.75 0.73
CA PRO A 290 -23.65 -10.07 1.20
C PRO A 290 -23.60 -11.16 0.13
N GLU A 291 -23.93 -10.84 -1.13
CA GLU A 291 -23.99 -11.81 -2.23
C GLU A 291 -22.62 -12.42 -2.55
N LEU A 292 -21.54 -11.69 -2.30
CA LEU A 292 -20.17 -12.19 -2.48
C LEU A 292 -19.55 -12.75 -1.21
N ALA A 293 -20.03 -12.31 -0.04
CA ALA A 293 -19.56 -12.79 1.26
C ALA A 293 -20.13 -14.19 1.59
N ASP A 294 -21.40 -14.41 1.27
CA ASP A 294 -22.16 -15.58 1.71
C ASP A 294 -22.11 -16.74 0.68
N VAL A 295 -21.10 -16.72 -0.23
CA VAL A 295 -20.91 -17.79 -1.27
C VAL A 295 -20.35 -19.08 -0.72
N PHE A 296 -19.73 -19.07 0.45
CA PHE A 296 -19.09 -20.24 1.05
C PHE A 296 -20.10 -21.15 1.70
N LYS A 297 -20.12 -22.45 1.30
CA LYS A 297 -21.04 -23.46 1.84
C LYS A 297 -20.51 -24.20 3.07
N GLY A 298 -19.28 -23.91 3.49
CA GLY A 298 -18.60 -24.57 4.60
C GLY A 298 -17.90 -23.57 5.51
N PRO A 299 -17.35 -24.02 6.65
CA PRO A 299 -16.63 -23.14 7.56
C PRO A 299 -15.37 -22.59 6.90
N HIS A 300 -15.17 -21.29 7.04
CA HIS A 300 -13.95 -20.59 6.65
C HIS A 300 -13.49 -19.71 7.82
N ILE A 301 -12.46 -20.16 8.52
CA ILE A 301 -12.05 -19.61 9.81
C ILE A 301 -10.60 -19.11 9.69
N ASN A 302 -10.36 -17.89 10.20
CA ASN A 302 -9.00 -17.39 10.44
C ASN A 302 -8.76 -17.37 11.96
N THR A 303 -7.76 -18.10 12.45
CA THR A 303 -7.51 -18.25 13.89
C THR A 303 -7.36 -16.92 14.61
N PHE A 304 -6.57 -16.00 14.07
CA PHE A 304 -6.29 -14.71 14.70
C PHE A 304 -7.08 -13.53 14.08
N GLY A 305 -7.74 -13.73 12.94
CA GLY A 305 -8.53 -12.69 12.30
C GLY A 305 -9.66 -12.21 13.20
N GLY A 306 -9.84 -10.89 13.33
CA GLY A 306 -10.86 -10.32 14.19
C GLY A 306 -10.63 -10.47 15.69
N ASN A 307 -9.40 -10.79 16.12
CA ASN A 307 -9.11 -10.85 17.56
C ASN A 307 -9.34 -9.48 18.23
N PRO A 308 -9.76 -9.46 19.51
CA PRO A 308 -10.10 -8.23 20.22
C PRO A 308 -9.00 -7.16 20.19
N LEU A 309 -7.73 -7.55 20.29
CA LEU A 309 -6.61 -6.60 20.33
C LEU A 309 -6.45 -5.85 19.00
N SER A 310 -6.38 -6.59 17.89
CA SER A 310 -6.25 -5.97 16.56
C SER A 310 -7.52 -5.21 16.15
N SER A 311 -8.70 -5.73 16.51
CA SER A 311 -9.98 -5.06 16.25
C SER A 311 -10.08 -3.73 17.01
N ARG A 312 -9.67 -3.71 18.28
CA ARG A 312 -9.63 -2.47 19.07
C ARG A 312 -8.67 -1.45 18.51
N ALA A 313 -7.45 -1.87 18.11
CA ALA A 313 -6.48 -1.00 17.46
C ALA A 313 -7.04 -0.37 16.17
N ALA A 314 -7.63 -1.20 15.32
CA ALA A 314 -8.18 -0.76 14.04
C ALA A 314 -9.35 0.22 14.22
N LYS A 315 -10.28 -0.09 15.13
CA LYS A 315 -11.40 0.81 15.42
C LYS A 315 -10.92 2.18 15.90
N VAL A 316 -10.03 2.21 16.89
CA VAL A 316 -9.47 3.47 17.40
C VAL A 316 -8.70 4.22 16.31
N THR A 317 -7.98 3.53 15.44
CA THR A 317 -7.32 4.17 14.31
C THR A 317 -8.29 4.89 13.39
N ILE A 318 -9.43 4.25 13.03
CA ILE A 318 -10.48 4.89 12.22
C ILE A 318 -11.08 6.11 12.96
N ASP A 319 -11.43 5.94 14.23
CA ASP A 319 -12.01 7.02 15.05
C ASP A 319 -11.06 8.24 15.11
N VAL A 320 -9.75 8.03 15.28
CA VAL A 320 -8.74 9.10 15.33
C VAL A 320 -8.57 9.77 13.98
N ILE A 321 -8.57 9.00 12.87
CA ILE A 321 -8.50 9.57 11.51
C ILE A 321 -9.67 10.55 11.30
N GLU A 322 -10.89 10.18 11.67
CA GLU A 322 -12.07 11.03 11.54
C GLU A 322 -12.01 12.21 12.52
N LYS A 323 -11.77 11.94 13.80
CA LYS A 323 -11.76 12.95 14.88
C LYS A 323 -10.76 14.08 14.64
N ARG A 324 -9.58 13.75 14.10
CA ARG A 324 -8.50 14.71 13.85
C ARG A 324 -8.45 15.23 12.40
N ASP A 325 -9.45 14.92 11.58
CA ASP A 325 -9.54 15.31 10.16
C ASP A 325 -8.25 14.99 9.37
N LEU A 326 -7.70 13.78 9.59
CA LEU A 326 -6.42 13.40 9.01
C LEU A 326 -6.49 13.17 7.49
N ILE A 327 -7.67 12.92 6.94
CA ILE A 327 -7.89 12.83 5.48
C ILE A 327 -7.60 14.17 4.84
N ALA A 328 -8.20 15.26 5.35
CA ALA A 328 -7.93 16.60 4.84
C ALA A 328 -6.47 17.03 5.07
N ASN A 329 -5.86 16.59 6.18
CA ASN A 329 -4.42 16.83 6.40
C ASN A 329 -3.58 16.11 5.34
N ALA A 330 -3.86 14.84 5.03
CA ALA A 330 -3.15 14.08 3.99
C ALA A 330 -3.23 14.78 2.64
N LYS A 331 -4.39 15.36 2.30
CA LYS A 331 -4.54 16.16 1.08
C LYS A 331 -3.67 17.42 1.09
N ARG A 332 -3.79 18.23 2.14
CA ARG A 332 -3.02 19.50 2.25
C ARG A 332 -1.52 19.28 2.19
N GLN A 333 -0.99 18.33 2.98
CA GLN A 333 0.44 18.06 3.01
C GLN A 333 0.92 17.38 1.73
N GLY A 334 0.10 16.47 1.17
CA GLY A 334 0.38 15.82 -0.10
C GLY A 334 0.46 16.82 -1.26
N ASP A 335 -0.48 17.74 -1.38
CA ASP A 335 -0.49 18.77 -2.41
C ASP A 335 0.76 19.68 -2.27
N THR A 336 1.13 20.05 -1.05
CA THR A 336 2.34 20.86 -0.77
C THR A 336 3.63 20.11 -1.14
N LEU A 337 3.75 18.83 -0.75
CA LEU A 337 4.90 17.98 -1.11
C LEU A 337 5.02 17.81 -2.64
N LEU A 338 3.91 17.50 -3.31
CA LEU A 338 3.89 17.36 -4.78
C LEU A 338 4.30 18.64 -5.49
N ALA A 339 3.79 19.80 -5.05
CA ALA A 339 4.16 21.09 -5.61
C ALA A 339 5.65 21.37 -5.42
N GLY A 340 6.17 21.22 -4.20
CA GLY A 340 7.59 21.41 -3.88
C GLY A 340 8.51 20.49 -4.68
N LEU A 341 8.17 19.21 -4.78
CA LEU A 341 8.95 18.22 -5.54
C LEU A 341 8.94 18.51 -7.05
N ARG A 342 7.81 18.99 -7.61
CA ARG A 342 7.74 19.43 -9.01
C ARG A 342 8.57 20.68 -9.29
N GLU A 343 8.69 21.62 -8.35
CA GLU A 343 9.62 22.73 -8.49
C GLU A 343 11.08 22.23 -8.48
N LEU A 344 11.43 21.29 -7.61
CA LEU A 344 12.76 20.68 -7.60
C LEU A 344 13.03 19.87 -8.88
N GLN A 345 12.01 19.23 -9.47
CA GLN A 345 12.14 18.58 -10.76
C GLN A 345 12.59 19.52 -11.88
N LYS A 346 12.15 20.78 -11.88
CA LYS A 346 12.61 21.79 -12.86
C LYS A 346 14.11 22.09 -12.74
N ARG A 347 14.64 21.99 -11.51
CA ARG A 347 16.04 22.35 -11.18
C ARG A 347 17.02 21.18 -11.29
N PHE A 348 16.57 19.96 -11.00
CA PHE A 348 17.40 18.76 -10.99
C PHE A 348 17.05 17.82 -12.14
N ALA A 349 17.93 17.73 -13.15
CA ALA A 349 17.71 16.89 -14.34
C ALA A 349 17.54 15.38 -14.01
N LEU A 350 18.09 14.94 -12.87
CA LEU A 350 18.00 13.57 -12.38
C LEU A 350 16.55 13.17 -12.01
N ILE A 351 15.66 14.13 -11.69
CA ILE A 351 14.25 13.86 -11.40
C ILE A 351 13.49 13.75 -12.72
N GLY A 352 13.14 12.54 -13.12
CA GLY A 352 12.39 12.26 -14.34
C GLY A 352 10.89 12.51 -14.19
N ASP A 353 10.29 12.03 -13.09
CA ASP A 353 8.85 12.15 -12.85
C ASP A 353 8.53 12.31 -11.36
N VAL A 354 7.45 13.07 -11.07
CA VAL A 354 6.89 13.27 -9.73
C VAL A 354 5.39 13.03 -9.82
N ARG A 355 4.91 11.99 -9.14
CA ARG A 355 3.52 11.54 -9.19
C ARG A 355 2.99 11.11 -7.82
N GLY A 356 1.68 10.98 -7.69
CA GLY A 356 1.02 10.56 -6.45
C GLY A 356 -0.27 11.28 -6.19
N LYS A 357 -0.94 10.89 -5.09
CA LYS A 357 -2.11 11.58 -4.50
C LYS A 357 -1.98 11.57 -2.97
N GLY A 358 -2.35 12.64 -2.32
CA GLY A 358 -2.24 12.77 -0.87
C GLY A 358 -0.84 12.46 -0.36
N LEU A 359 -0.74 11.68 0.71
CA LEU A 359 0.54 11.26 1.29
C LEU A 359 1.03 9.90 0.73
N MET A 360 0.89 9.71 -0.58
CA MET A 360 1.45 8.58 -1.32
C MET A 360 2.11 9.11 -2.59
N ILE A 361 3.42 9.42 -2.52
CA ILE A 361 4.16 10.14 -3.55
C ILE A 361 5.37 9.33 -4.01
N GLY A 362 5.61 9.33 -5.32
CA GLY A 362 6.77 8.73 -5.97
C GLY A 362 7.60 9.77 -6.69
N VAL A 363 8.93 9.72 -6.50
CA VAL A 363 9.89 10.51 -7.27
C VAL A 363 10.78 9.56 -8.04
N GLU A 364 10.65 9.55 -9.36
CA GLU A 364 11.42 8.67 -10.23
C GLU A 364 12.69 9.34 -10.70
N LEU A 365 13.83 8.66 -10.49
CA LEU A 365 15.13 9.13 -10.92
C LEU A 365 15.54 8.50 -12.24
N VAL A 366 16.09 9.33 -13.12
CA VAL A 366 16.61 8.95 -14.45
C VAL A 366 17.97 9.59 -14.66
N THR A 367 18.87 8.92 -15.39
CA THR A 367 20.15 9.50 -15.79
C THR A 367 20.00 10.40 -17.01
N ASP A 368 18.94 10.23 -17.77
CA ASP A 368 18.62 11.03 -18.95
C ASP A 368 17.08 11.09 -19.14
N ARG A 369 16.53 12.30 -19.29
CA ARG A 369 15.08 12.52 -19.40
C ARG A 369 14.48 12.13 -20.74
N GLN A 370 15.26 12.14 -21.82
CA GLN A 370 14.76 11.79 -23.15
C GLN A 370 14.61 10.28 -23.29
N THR A 371 15.65 9.55 -22.95
CA THR A 371 15.65 8.08 -22.98
C THR A 371 14.98 7.47 -21.76
N LYS A 372 14.76 8.26 -20.69
CA LYS A 372 14.25 7.84 -19.38
C LYS A 372 15.09 6.70 -18.78
N ALA A 373 16.41 6.68 -19.04
CA ALA A 373 17.30 5.65 -18.52
C ALA A 373 17.30 5.63 -16.99
N TYR A 374 17.14 4.45 -16.40
CA TYR A 374 16.96 4.28 -14.95
C TYR A 374 18.21 4.68 -14.16
N ALA A 375 18.01 5.26 -12.97
CA ALA A 375 19.05 5.74 -12.08
C ALA A 375 19.05 5.05 -10.69
N PRO A 376 19.17 3.70 -10.60
CA PRO A 376 19.07 3.00 -9.32
C PRO A 376 20.24 3.31 -8.37
N ALA A 377 21.44 3.52 -8.88
CA ALA A 377 22.61 3.88 -8.07
C ALA A 377 22.41 5.27 -7.42
N GLN A 378 21.90 6.24 -8.18
CA GLN A 378 21.60 7.57 -7.69
C GLN A 378 20.45 7.53 -6.65
N ALA A 379 19.43 6.70 -6.87
CA ALA A 379 18.37 6.51 -5.87
C ALA A 379 18.91 5.93 -4.56
N THR A 380 19.81 4.96 -4.61
CA THR A 380 20.47 4.40 -3.42
C THR A 380 21.31 5.46 -2.71
N ARG A 381 22.09 6.27 -3.44
CA ARG A 381 22.83 7.38 -2.85
C ARG A 381 21.91 8.44 -2.24
N LEU A 382 20.80 8.77 -2.92
CA LEU A 382 19.86 9.77 -2.45
C LEU A 382 19.20 9.37 -1.11
N ILE A 383 18.76 8.11 -0.97
CA ILE A 383 18.18 7.67 0.33
C ILE A 383 19.23 7.71 1.46
N ASP A 384 20.51 7.44 1.18
CA ASP A 384 21.57 7.56 2.18
C ASP A 384 21.85 9.03 2.54
N GLU A 385 21.88 9.94 1.55
CA GLU A 385 22.01 11.37 1.77
C GLU A 385 20.81 11.96 2.55
N MET A 386 19.58 11.48 2.29
CA MET A 386 18.40 11.83 3.08
C MET A 386 18.56 11.36 4.53
N ARG A 387 18.97 10.11 4.75
CA ARG A 387 19.23 9.56 6.09
C ARG A 387 20.26 10.39 6.85
N LYS A 388 21.38 10.78 6.22
CA LYS A 388 22.41 11.65 6.84
C LYS A 388 21.85 13.02 7.27
N ARG A 389 20.76 13.46 6.64
CA ARG A 389 20.04 14.71 6.97
C ARG A 389 18.82 14.49 7.87
N GLY A 390 18.75 13.32 8.50
CA GLY A 390 17.70 13.01 9.47
C GLY A 390 16.34 12.69 8.84
N VAL A 391 16.27 12.21 7.58
CA VAL A 391 15.00 11.83 6.95
C VAL A 391 15.06 10.42 6.37
N LEU A 392 14.09 9.57 6.72
CA LEU A 392 13.95 8.23 6.18
C LEU A 392 12.88 8.18 5.09
N VAL A 393 13.23 7.57 3.95
CA VAL A 393 12.32 7.37 2.80
C VAL A 393 12.42 5.95 2.29
N GLY A 394 11.38 5.48 1.58
CA GLY A 394 11.39 4.20 0.91
C GLY A 394 11.98 4.24 -0.50
N LYS A 395 12.27 3.06 -1.04
CA LYS A 395 12.69 2.85 -2.42
C LYS A 395 11.82 1.77 -3.06
N GLY A 396 11.49 1.92 -4.34
CA GLY A 396 10.64 0.98 -5.08
C GLY A 396 10.81 1.08 -6.59
N GLY A 397 9.83 0.50 -7.31
CA GLY A 397 9.90 0.30 -8.75
C GLY A 397 10.76 -0.92 -9.12
N ARG A 398 10.54 -1.45 -10.33
CA ARG A 398 11.20 -2.66 -10.82
C ARG A 398 12.74 -2.59 -10.72
N PHE A 399 13.31 -1.41 -10.93
CA PHE A 399 14.77 -1.19 -10.94
C PHE A 399 15.28 -0.46 -9.70
N GLY A 400 14.41 -0.17 -8.71
CA GLY A 400 14.81 0.50 -7.48
C GLY A 400 15.26 1.96 -7.68
N ASN A 401 14.74 2.64 -8.71
CA ASN A 401 15.07 4.02 -9.05
C ASN A 401 13.99 5.03 -8.62
N ILE A 402 13.02 4.62 -7.82
CA ILE A 402 11.89 5.45 -7.39
C ILE A 402 11.93 5.61 -5.87
N LEU A 403 11.99 6.84 -5.40
CA LEU A 403 11.75 7.13 -3.99
C LEU A 403 10.27 7.05 -3.71
N ARG A 404 9.92 6.43 -2.58
CA ARG A 404 8.55 6.29 -2.08
C ARG A 404 8.41 7.12 -0.81
N ILE A 405 7.51 8.09 -0.84
CA ILE A 405 7.22 9.03 0.24
C ILE A 405 5.81 8.73 0.72
N GLN A 406 5.71 8.12 1.90
CA GLN A 406 4.46 7.64 2.49
C GLN A 406 4.47 7.89 4.00
N PRO A 407 4.57 9.16 4.46
CA PRO A 407 4.66 9.49 5.88
C PRO A 407 3.37 9.15 6.64
N PRO A 408 3.35 9.21 7.99
CA PRO A 408 2.14 9.16 8.78
C PRO A 408 1.12 10.23 8.34
N LEU A 409 -0.18 10.00 8.53
CA LEU A 409 -1.22 11.01 8.17
C LEU A 409 -1.16 12.26 9.05
N ILE A 410 -0.49 12.19 10.19
CA ILE A 410 -0.26 13.32 11.09
C ILE A 410 0.91 14.23 10.64
N PHE A 411 1.51 13.97 9.48
CA PHE A 411 2.62 14.76 8.92
C PHE A 411 2.23 16.24 8.87
N SER A 412 3.04 17.10 9.49
CA SER A 412 2.73 18.52 9.66
C SER A 412 3.26 19.39 8.51
N SER A 413 2.95 20.67 8.53
CA SER A 413 3.55 21.68 7.62
C SER A 413 5.06 21.84 7.86
N GLU A 414 5.47 21.74 9.12
CA GLU A 414 6.88 21.80 9.55
C GLU A 414 7.64 20.58 9.04
N ASP A 415 7.07 19.37 9.18
CA ASP A 415 7.63 18.13 8.64
C ASP A 415 7.75 18.18 7.12
N THR A 416 6.72 18.71 6.44
CA THR A 416 6.72 18.92 4.98
C THR A 416 7.84 19.85 4.54
N ALA A 417 8.03 20.96 5.24
CA ALA A 417 9.10 21.91 4.95
C ALA A 417 10.50 21.33 5.24
N GLU A 418 10.64 20.58 6.34
CA GLU A 418 11.89 19.87 6.68
C GLU A 418 12.24 18.85 5.62
N PHE A 419 11.26 18.03 5.22
CA PHE A 419 11.42 17.03 4.16
C PHE A 419 11.92 17.66 2.86
N LEU A 420 11.28 18.73 2.38
CA LEU A 420 11.65 19.39 1.12
C LEU A 420 13.06 19.99 1.18
N ARG A 421 13.44 20.62 2.32
CA ARG A 421 14.81 21.11 2.51
C ARG A 421 15.86 19.99 2.49
N ALA A 422 15.57 18.89 3.20
CA ALA A 422 16.47 17.75 3.24
C ALA A 422 16.60 17.09 1.85
N PHE A 423 15.49 16.96 1.13
CA PHE A 423 15.47 16.42 -0.22
C PHE A 423 16.28 17.29 -1.20
N GLU A 424 16.08 18.61 -1.21
CA GLU A 424 16.83 19.55 -2.05
C GLU A 424 18.34 19.47 -1.76
N ALA A 425 18.74 19.54 -0.50
CA ALA A 425 20.13 19.44 -0.09
C ALA A 425 20.75 18.08 -0.43
N SER A 426 19.97 17.00 -0.37
CA SER A 426 20.42 15.67 -0.75
C SER A 426 20.60 15.52 -2.26
N MET A 427 19.70 16.11 -3.07
CA MET A 427 19.83 16.15 -4.53
C MET A 427 21.05 16.97 -4.97
N ALA A 428 21.37 18.06 -4.29
CA ALA A 428 22.55 18.88 -4.59
C ALA A 428 23.88 18.18 -4.24
N ALA A 429 23.85 17.14 -3.41
CA ALA A 429 25.02 16.35 -3.01
C ALA A 429 25.28 15.11 -3.90
N LEU A 430 24.42 14.83 -4.89
CA LEU A 430 24.58 13.72 -5.83
C LEU A 430 25.53 14.07 -6.96
#